data_6ea809bfe472ae7f6cd0d9a35a1e5054
#
_entry.id   6ea809bfe472ae7f6cd0d9a35a1e5054
#
_cell.length_a   1.000
_cell.length_b   1.000
_cell.length_c   1.000
_cell.angle_alpha   90.00
_cell.angle_beta   90.00
_cell.angle_gamma   90.00
#
_symmetry.space_group_name_H-M   'P 1'
#
loop_
_entity.id
_entity.type
_entity.pdbx_description
1 polymer ?
#
loop_
_entity_poly.entity_id
_entity_poly.type
_entity_poly.pdbx_seq_one_letter_code
_entity_poly.pdbx_strand_id
1 'polypeptide(L)'
;MNHPQAVEAKEHKAKSRSPLPRWAMIALTALAVVLVLAAVMAVSALTRPEPAPVFDLYSYDAQGRELSHSKQRADGTQLFRRETGYDGDGNRVSLHIYDGSGALVYGESLRYQEGLLIEKQLLTAGQALKQRTVYEYENGVLVGKSFYDSAANLTQYIRYTAAGDVLYWELYEYNAAGQETRYIRYTAKRQVDYWHEYEYDQLGRETSHARYNADGSRRDWSEYEYDAQDRLLCQKQFDAAGSLNVQTDYTYNEDGSFSTWSFFYRYDGTMSKELSIYDAKGNRTHYSAYPNGGYLGHGSDSKYDENGNLVEHAEFSYGGLVTKWYEYEYDAQGRELRRHTHGLYERASSYENRYDEEGNCIERIYYDNEGNVTDRVKNPSPELSFRYIYRPDY
;
A
#
# COMPACT_ATOMS: atom_id res chain seq x y z
N MET A 1 42.33 -51.91 -44.16
CA MET A 1 41.57 -51.95 -42.89
C MET A 1 41.10 -50.54 -42.64
N ASN A 2 39.85 -50.26 -42.96
CA ASN A 2 39.27 -48.91 -42.92
C ASN A 2 38.59 -48.67 -41.54
N HIS A 3 39.02 -47.64 -40.84
CA HIS A 3 38.31 -47.13 -39.70
C HIS A 3 37.27 -46.11 -40.16
N PRO A 4 36.02 -46.15 -39.71
CA PRO A 4 35.06 -45.08 -39.97
C PRO A 4 35.21 -43.95 -38.95
N GLN A 5 35.27 -42.72 -39.46
CA GLN A 5 35.22 -41.51 -38.68
C GLN A 5 33.79 -41.30 -38.14
N ALA A 6 33.71 -41.01 -36.80
CA ALA A 6 32.47 -40.57 -36.16
C ALA A 6 32.16 -39.12 -36.56
N VAL A 7 30.95 -38.91 -37.03
CA VAL A 7 30.41 -37.55 -37.30
C VAL A 7 29.81 -37.03 -35.99
N GLU A 8 30.44 -36.00 -35.39
CA GLU A 8 29.89 -35.24 -34.26
C GLU A 8 28.69 -34.43 -34.74
N ALA A 9 27.51 -34.77 -34.24
CA ALA A 9 26.31 -33.94 -34.37
C ALA A 9 26.39 -32.76 -33.41
N LYS A 10 26.54 -31.54 -33.93
CA LYS A 10 26.40 -30.32 -33.17
C LYS A 10 24.92 -30.11 -32.82
N GLU A 11 24.59 -30.29 -31.54
CA GLU A 11 23.32 -29.83 -30.99
C GLU A 11 23.23 -28.29 -31.03
N HIS A 12 22.35 -27.78 -31.87
CA HIS A 12 21.93 -26.41 -31.80
C HIS A 12 21.02 -26.20 -30.59
N LYS A 13 21.58 -25.71 -29.48
CA LYS A 13 20.77 -25.17 -28.38
C LYS A 13 19.92 -24.01 -28.91
N ALA A 14 18.62 -24.24 -29.00
CA ALA A 14 17.64 -23.20 -29.25
C ALA A 14 17.70 -22.21 -28.07
N LYS A 15 18.07 -20.96 -28.34
CA LYS A 15 17.96 -19.86 -27.36
C LYS A 15 16.48 -19.72 -27.00
N SER A 16 16.14 -20.01 -25.74
CA SER A 16 14.83 -19.67 -25.20
C SER A 16 14.63 -18.15 -25.26
N ARG A 17 13.69 -17.73 -26.06
CA ARG A 17 13.28 -16.32 -26.08
C ARG A 17 12.54 -16.05 -24.77
N SER A 18 13.00 -15.06 -24.00
CA SER A 18 12.27 -14.55 -22.85
C SER A 18 10.84 -14.15 -23.25
N PRO A 19 9.83 -14.46 -22.43
CA PRO A 19 8.46 -14.08 -22.74
C PRO A 19 8.36 -12.55 -22.83
N LEU A 20 7.62 -12.07 -23.83
CA LEU A 20 7.35 -10.65 -24.04
C LEU A 20 6.67 -10.05 -22.80
N PRO A 21 7.03 -8.85 -22.37
CA PRO A 21 6.39 -8.18 -21.24
C PRO A 21 4.88 -8.02 -21.51
N ARG A 22 4.06 -8.19 -20.46
CA ARG A 22 2.58 -8.20 -20.51
C ARG A 22 1.97 -7.01 -21.27
N TRP A 23 2.57 -5.82 -21.22
CA TRP A 23 2.11 -4.66 -22.00
C TRP A 23 2.25 -4.88 -23.52
N ALA A 24 3.30 -5.58 -23.96
CA ALA A 24 3.47 -5.95 -25.37
C ALA A 24 2.41 -6.97 -25.80
N MET A 25 1.95 -7.83 -24.88
CA MET A 25 0.83 -8.74 -25.16
C MET A 25 -0.50 -7.98 -25.25
N ILE A 26 -0.74 -6.97 -24.41
CA ILE A 26 -1.96 -6.14 -24.49
C ILE A 26 -1.99 -5.32 -25.77
N ALA A 27 -0.85 -4.73 -26.17
CA ALA A 27 -0.74 -4.04 -27.46
C ALA A 27 -0.87 -4.98 -28.65
N LEU A 28 -0.33 -6.22 -28.55
CA LEU A 28 -0.46 -7.25 -29.56
C LEU A 28 -1.88 -7.83 -29.64
N THR A 29 -2.60 -7.94 -28.52
CA THR A 29 -4.01 -8.38 -28.56
C THR A 29 -4.93 -7.32 -29.17
N ALA A 30 -4.71 -6.03 -28.88
CA ALA A 30 -5.45 -4.95 -29.53
C ALA A 30 -5.14 -4.90 -31.02
N LEU A 31 -3.89 -5.05 -31.44
CA LEU A 31 -3.48 -5.13 -32.85
C LEU A 31 -3.98 -6.42 -33.50
N ALA A 32 -3.97 -7.57 -32.82
CA ALA A 32 -4.47 -8.83 -33.31
C ALA A 32 -6.00 -8.79 -33.56
N VAL A 33 -6.77 -8.13 -32.69
CA VAL A 33 -8.22 -7.93 -32.86
C VAL A 33 -8.48 -7.08 -34.11
N VAL A 34 -7.72 -6.02 -34.36
CA VAL A 34 -7.83 -5.18 -35.54
C VAL A 34 -7.40 -5.97 -36.80
N LEU A 35 -6.32 -6.76 -36.71
CA LEU A 35 -5.85 -7.59 -37.85
C LEU A 35 -6.77 -8.78 -38.13
N VAL A 36 -7.37 -9.40 -37.11
CA VAL A 36 -8.37 -10.46 -37.31
C VAL A 36 -9.64 -9.91 -37.96
N LEU A 37 -10.11 -8.73 -37.53
CA LEU A 37 -11.24 -8.07 -38.17
C LEU A 37 -10.92 -7.69 -39.63
N ALA A 38 -9.71 -7.21 -39.92
CA ALA A 38 -9.25 -6.91 -41.26
C ALA A 38 -9.08 -8.19 -42.12
N ALA A 39 -8.54 -9.27 -41.54
CA ALA A 39 -8.39 -10.56 -42.25
C ALA A 39 -9.73 -11.25 -42.54
N VAL A 40 -10.68 -11.22 -41.60
CA VAL A 40 -12.04 -11.74 -41.79
C VAL A 40 -12.77 -10.94 -42.90
N MET A 41 -12.57 -9.64 -42.97
CA MET A 41 -13.11 -8.81 -44.05
C MET A 41 -12.45 -9.09 -45.41
N ALA A 42 -11.13 -9.33 -45.47
CA ALA A 42 -10.40 -9.60 -46.72
C ALA A 42 -10.73 -10.99 -47.30
N VAL A 43 -10.80 -12.04 -46.46
CA VAL A 43 -11.13 -13.41 -46.94
C VAL A 43 -12.58 -13.49 -47.38
N SER A 44 -13.52 -12.76 -46.78
CA SER A 44 -14.91 -12.75 -47.19
C SER A 44 -15.15 -11.97 -48.49
N ALA A 45 -14.26 -11.08 -48.90
CA ALA A 45 -14.34 -10.34 -50.17
C ALA A 45 -13.94 -11.17 -51.42
N LEU A 46 -13.13 -12.24 -51.23
CA LEU A 46 -12.57 -13.04 -52.32
C LEU A 46 -13.48 -14.19 -52.83
N THR A 47 -14.59 -14.48 -52.16
CA THR A 47 -15.42 -15.68 -52.42
C THR A 47 -16.91 -15.43 -52.59
N ARG A 48 -17.38 -14.18 -52.79
CA ARG A 48 -18.84 -13.89 -52.88
C ARG A 48 -19.29 -13.37 -54.22
N PRO A 49 -20.51 -13.82 -54.69
CA PRO A 49 -21.28 -13.04 -55.65
C PRO A 49 -21.46 -11.62 -55.10
N GLU A 50 -21.62 -10.62 -55.95
CA GLU A 50 -21.66 -9.20 -55.59
C GLU A 50 -22.35 -8.97 -54.24
N PRO A 51 -21.62 -8.42 -53.26
CA PRO A 51 -22.21 -8.27 -51.92
C PRO A 51 -23.43 -7.36 -52.03
N ALA A 52 -24.54 -7.76 -51.39
CA ALA A 52 -25.74 -6.93 -51.30
C ALA A 52 -25.34 -5.53 -50.81
N PRO A 53 -25.90 -4.45 -51.38
CA PRO A 53 -25.53 -3.09 -51.05
C PRO A 53 -25.64 -2.86 -49.53
N VAL A 54 -24.62 -2.20 -48.96
CA VAL A 54 -24.51 -1.88 -47.54
C VAL A 54 -24.83 -0.38 -47.36
N PHE A 55 -25.66 -0.08 -46.42
CA PHE A 55 -26.07 1.30 -46.07
C PHE A 55 -25.48 1.70 -44.74
N ASP A 56 -24.96 2.93 -44.68
CA ASP A 56 -24.57 3.60 -43.44
C ASP A 56 -25.74 4.46 -42.94
N LEU A 57 -26.20 4.21 -41.73
CA LEU A 57 -27.28 4.96 -41.06
C LEU A 57 -26.71 5.70 -39.85
N TYR A 58 -27.05 6.99 -39.76
CA TYR A 58 -26.58 7.86 -38.68
C TYR A 58 -27.79 8.48 -38.00
N SER A 59 -27.65 8.71 -36.67
CA SER A 59 -28.53 9.59 -35.91
C SER A 59 -27.72 10.63 -35.20
N TYR A 60 -28.33 11.81 -34.99
CA TYR A 60 -27.68 12.97 -34.39
C TYR A 60 -28.60 13.56 -33.34
N ASP A 61 -28.01 14.22 -32.31
CA ASP A 61 -28.75 15.04 -31.38
C ASP A 61 -29.10 16.42 -31.95
N ALA A 62 -29.76 17.24 -31.13
CA ALA A 62 -30.17 18.58 -31.52
C ALA A 62 -28.98 19.57 -31.76
N GLN A 63 -27.78 19.22 -31.28
CA GLN A 63 -26.55 19.95 -31.48
C GLN A 63 -25.73 19.43 -32.67
N GLY A 64 -26.24 18.42 -33.40
CA GLY A 64 -25.57 17.81 -34.56
C GLY A 64 -24.45 16.81 -34.21
N ARG A 65 -24.38 16.37 -32.92
CA ARG A 65 -23.40 15.36 -32.48
C ARG A 65 -23.93 13.96 -32.82
N GLU A 66 -23.07 13.07 -33.32
CA GLU A 66 -23.45 11.72 -33.68
C GLU A 66 -23.81 10.88 -32.43
N LEU A 67 -25.07 10.42 -32.36
CA LEU A 67 -25.56 9.51 -31.34
C LEU A 67 -25.42 8.06 -31.74
N SER A 68 -25.60 7.72 -33.04
CA SER A 68 -25.40 6.37 -33.54
C SER A 68 -24.93 6.33 -34.97
N HIS A 69 -24.18 5.29 -35.28
CA HIS A 69 -23.81 4.90 -36.63
C HIS A 69 -23.99 3.38 -36.76
N SER A 70 -24.75 2.93 -37.78
CA SER A 70 -24.89 1.51 -38.07
C SER A 70 -24.66 1.20 -39.53
N LYS A 71 -24.15 0.01 -39.80
CA LYS A 71 -24.05 -0.57 -41.15
C LYS A 71 -25.04 -1.71 -41.30
N GLN A 72 -25.87 -1.63 -42.32
CA GLN A 72 -26.88 -2.66 -42.62
C GLN A 72 -26.84 -3.05 -44.08
N ARG A 73 -27.18 -4.30 -44.35
CA ARG A 73 -27.44 -4.77 -45.74
C ARG A 73 -28.84 -4.37 -46.17
N ALA A 74 -29.10 -4.48 -47.50
CA ALA A 74 -30.42 -4.20 -48.06
C ALA A 74 -31.54 -5.08 -47.50
N ASP A 75 -31.23 -6.26 -46.99
CA ASP A 75 -32.16 -7.19 -46.34
C ASP A 75 -32.44 -6.84 -44.84
N GLY A 76 -31.87 -5.74 -44.34
CA GLY A 76 -31.98 -5.33 -42.96
C GLY A 76 -31.00 -5.99 -42.00
N THR A 77 -30.14 -6.89 -42.46
CA THR A 77 -29.12 -7.52 -41.64
C THR A 77 -28.13 -6.48 -41.13
N GLN A 78 -28.06 -6.29 -39.83
CA GLN A 78 -27.09 -5.40 -39.20
C GLN A 78 -25.68 -6.03 -39.24
N LEU A 79 -24.68 -5.25 -39.62
CA LEU A 79 -23.29 -5.68 -39.70
C LEU A 79 -22.46 -5.09 -38.55
N PHE A 80 -22.90 -3.91 -38.07
CA PHE A 80 -22.18 -3.13 -37.09
C PHE A 80 -23.10 -2.04 -36.52
N ARG A 81 -22.94 -1.70 -35.25
CA ARG A 81 -23.61 -0.53 -34.64
C ARG A 81 -22.66 0.12 -33.63
N ARG A 82 -22.54 1.44 -33.68
CA ARG A 82 -21.87 2.28 -32.70
C ARG A 82 -22.88 3.20 -32.08
N GLU A 83 -22.84 3.35 -30.76
CA GLU A 83 -23.63 4.27 -29.95
C GLU A 83 -22.73 5.19 -29.13
N THR A 84 -23.02 6.48 -29.12
CA THR A 84 -22.25 7.50 -28.43
C THR A 84 -23.19 8.31 -27.55
N GLY A 85 -22.84 8.44 -26.24
CA GLY A 85 -23.57 9.29 -25.30
C GLY A 85 -22.75 10.53 -24.93
N TYR A 86 -23.49 11.62 -24.67
CA TYR A 86 -22.90 12.91 -24.26
C TYR A 86 -23.59 13.43 -23.00
N ASP A 87 -22.84 14.18 -22.17
CA ASP A 87 -23.40 14.93 -21.03
C ASP A 87 -23.95 16.29 -21.47
N GLY A 88 -24.50 17.06 -20.50
CA GLY A 88 -25.03 18.40 -20.73
C GLY A 88 -24.00 19.42 -21.20
N ASP A 89 -22.74 19.23 -20.87
CA ASP A 89 -21.62 20.10 -21.26
C ASP A 89 -21.04 19.74 -22.63
N GLY A 90 -21.50 18.62 -23.21
CA GLY A 90 -21.06 18.16 -24.53
C GLY A 90 -19.89 17.20 -24.52
N ASN A 91 -19.42 16.76 -23.33
CA ASN A 91 -18.39 15.74 -23.25
C ASN A 91 -18.97 14.36 -23.58
N ARG A 92 -18.21 13.54 -24.30
CA ARG A 92 -18.60 12.16 -24.57
C ARG A 92 -18.50 11.33 -23.27
N VAL A 93 -19.63 10.79 -22.81
CA VAL A 93 -19.70 10.00 -21.57
C VAL A 93 -19.80 8.49 -21.84
N SER A 94 -20.15 8.07 -23.05
CA SER A 94 -20.16 6.65 -23.42
C SER A 94 -19.84 6.42 -24.89
N LEU A 95 -19.27 5.25 -25.17
CA LEU A 95 -19.11 4.70 -26.51
C LEU A 95 -19.32 3.18 -26.44
N HIS A 96 -20.31 2.66 -27.20
CA HIS A 96 -20.57 1.25 -27.31
C HIS A 96 -20.52 0.83 -28.78
N ILE A 97 -19.82 -0.26 -29.07
CA ILE A 97 -19.71 -0.85 -30.40
C ILE A 97 -20.22 -2.28 -30.34
N TYR A 98 -21.15 -2.59 -31.21
CA TYR A 98 -21.79 -3.90 -31.31
C TYR A 98 -21.46 -4.53 -32.67
N ASP A 99 -21.31 -5.84 -32.72
CA ASP A 99 -21.21 -6.61 -33.97
C ASP A 99 -22.59 -6.81 -34.64
N GLY A 100 -22.57 -7.54 -35.76
CA GLY A 100 -23.79 -7.84 -36.51
C GLY A 100 -24.80 -8.74 -35.78
N SER A 101 -24.40 -9.43 -34.72
CA SER A 101 -25.28 -10.22 -33.88
C SER A 101 -25.94 -9.39 -32.76
N GLY A 102 -25.49 -8.14 -32.59
CA GLY A 102 -25.87 -7.27 -31.47
C GLY A 102 -25.06 -7.48 -30.20
N ALA A 103 -24.00 -8.28 -30.26
CA ALA A 103 -23.11 -8.45 -29.10
C ALA A 103 -22.17 -7.24 -28.96
N LEU A 104 -21.96 -6.77 -27.75
CA LEU A 104 -21.03 -5.69 -27.42
C LEU A 104 -19.59 -6.15 -27.69
N VAL A 105 -18.88 -5.46 -28.58
CA VAL A 105 -17.47 -5.72 -28.92
C VAL A 105 -16.54 -4.79 -28.14
N TYR A 106 -16.99 -3.54 -27.96
CA TYR A 106 -16.25 -2.52 -27.23
C TYR A 106 -17.23 -1.63 -26.47
N GLY A 107 -16.94 -1.36 -25.22
CA GLY A 107 -17.70 -0.44 -24.41
C GLY A 107 -16.78 0.40 -23.53
N GLU A 108 -17.02 1.69 -23.48
CA GLU A 108 -16.41 2.58 -22.50
C GLU A 108 -17.44 3.53 -21.89
N SER A 109 -17.24 3.88 -20.62
CA SER A 109 -17.89 5.00 -19.98
C SER A 109 -16.85 5.98 -19.43
N LEU A 110 -17.17 7.25 -19.45
CA LEU A 110 -16.28 8.34 -19.08
C LEU A 110 -17.01 9.25 -18.10
N ARG A 111 -16.31 9.73 -17.11
CA ARG A 111 -16.81 10.65 -16.11
C ARG A 111 -15.92 11.88 -16.04
N TYR A 112 -16.54 13.05 -16.05
CA TYR A 112 -15.87 14.35 -16.01
C TYR A 112 -16.26 15.09 -14.75
N GLN A 113 -15.35 15.95 -14.29
CA GLN A 113 -15.59 16.95 -13.25
C GLN A 113 -14.87 18.23 -13.67
N GLU A 114 -15.60 19.36 -13.68
CA GLU A 114 -15.07 20.67 -14.11
C GLU A 114 -14.38 20.62 -15.49
N GLY A 115 -14.95 19.82 -16.41
CA GLY A 115 -14.41 19.63 -17.76
C GLY A 115 -13.20 18.70 -17.87
N LEU A 116 -12.67 18.17 -16.74
CA LEU A 116 -11.56 17.23 -16.70
C LEU A 116 -12.06 15.80 -16.64
N LEU A 117 -11.48 14.91 -17.45
CA LEU A 117 -11.77 13.47 -17.41
C LEU A 117 -11.18 12.85 -16.14
N ILE A 118 -12.01 12.50 -15.17
CA ILE A 118 -11.59 11.94 -13.89
C ILE A 118 -11.64 10.41 -13.84
N GLU A 119 -12.46 9.77 -14.68
CA GLU A 119 -12.57 8.32 -14.71
C GLU A 119 -12.94 7.81 -16.10
N LYS A 120 -12.34 6.68 -16.47
CA LYS A 120 -12.69 5.88 -17.65
C LYS A 120 -12.89 4.43 -17.25
N GLN A 121 -13.99 3.84 -17.66
CA GLN A 121 -14.26 2.41 -17.51
C GLN A 121 -14.28 1.74 -18.87
N LEU A 122 -13.67 0.57 -19.00
CA LEU A 122 -13.78 -0.31 -20.14
C LEU A 122 -14.66 -1.51 -19.76
N LEU A 123 -15.54 -1.89 -20.67
CA LEU A 123 -16.51 -2.97 -20.48
C LEU A 123 -16.13 -4.21 -21.31
N THR A 124 -16.47 -5.39 -20.80
CA THR A 124 -16.42 -6.65 -21.54
C THR A 124 -17.62 -6.78 -22.48
N ALA A 125 -17.61 -7.79 -23.35
CA ALA A 125 -18.75 -8.14 -24.20
C ALA A 125 -20.05 -8.41 -23.40
N GLY A 126 -19.96 -8.86 -22.14
CA GLY A 126 -21.10 -9.02 -21.23
C GLY A 126 -21.47 -7.77 -20.46
N GLN A 127 -20.94 -6.60 -20.83
CA GLN A 127 -21.13 -5.29 -20.16
C GLN A 127 -20.60 -5.23 -18.71
N ALA A 128 -19.84 -6.22 -18.26
CA ALA A 128 -19.17 -6.17 -16.97
C ALA A 128 -17.90 -5.30 -17.04
N LEU A 129 -17.50 -4.73 -15.93
CA LEU A 129 -16.26 -3.94 -15.83
C LEU A 129 -15.05 -4.84 -16.17
N LYS A 130 -14.24 -4.37 -17.12
CA LYS A 130 -12.97 -4.99 -17.52
C LYS A 130 -11.78 -4.27 -16.87
N GLN A 131 -11.81 -2.95 -16.90
CA GLN A 131 -10.75 -2.09 -16.39
C GLN A 131 -11.33 -0.72 -16.04
N ARG A 132 -10.83 -0.13 -14.95
CA ARG A 132 -11.10 1.25 -14.56
C ARG A 132 -9.80 2.04 -14.57
N THR A 133 -9.81 3.25 -15.11
CA THR A 133 -8.70 4.21 -15.03
C THR A 133 -9.18 5.45 -14.30
N VAL A 134 -8.46 5.89 -13.31
CA VAL A 134 -8.68 7.14 -12.56
C VAL A 134 -7.58 8.12 -12.92
N TYR A 135 -7.94 9.38 -13.09
CA TYR A 135 -7.04 10.47 -13.46
C TYR A 135 -6.97 11.48 -12.32
N GLU A 136 -5.77 11.87 -11.95
CA GLU A 136 -5.48 12.81 -10.86
C GLU A 136 -4.93 14.11 -11.42
N TYR A 137 -5.46 15.24 -10.94
CA TYR A 137 -5.06 16.56 -11.41
C TYR A 137 -4.64 17.46 -10.24
N GLU A 138 -3.60 18.25 -10.46
CA GLU A 138 -3.21 19.34 -9.57
C GLU A 138 -3.27 20.65 -10.38
N ASN A 139 -4.09 21.61 -9.95
CA ASN A 139 -4.31 22.87 -10.67
C ASN A 139 -4.67 22.69 -12.17
N GLY A 140 -5.47 21.69 -12.50
CA GLY A 140 -5.89 21.39 -13.89
C GLY A 140 -4.84 20.64 -14.72
N VAL A 141 -3.65 20.34 -14.18
CA VAL A 141 -2.59 19.58 -14.83
C VAL A 141 -2.68 18.11 -14.41
N LEU A 142 -2.66 17.18 -15.36
CA LEU A 142 -2.64 15.74 -15.08
C LEU A 142 -1.33 15.36 -14.38
N VAL A 143 -1.42 14.81 -13.18
CA VAL A 143 -0.27 14.39 -12.38
C VAL A 143 -0.22 12.90 -12.08
N GLY A 144 -1.34 12.18 -12.23
CA GLY A 144 -1.41 10.74 -11.95
C GLY A 144 -2.44 10.00 -12.79
N LYS A 145 -2.18 8.70 -13.02
CA LYS A 145 -3.14 7.74 -13.57
C LYS A 145 -3.05 6.43 -12.82
N SER A 146 -4.18 5.98 -12.30
CA SER A 146 -4.33 4.68 -11.64
C SER A 146 -5.17 3.74 -12.50
N PHE A 147 -4.70 2.50 -12.69
CA PHE A 147 -5.39 1.48 -13.48
C PHE A 147 -5.80 0.33 -12.55
N TYR A 148 -7.07 -0.02 -12.59
CA TYR A 148 -7.66 -1.06 -11.78
C TYR A 148 -8.20 -2.18 -12.66
N ASP A 149 -8.07 -3.43 -12.21
CA ASP A 149 -8.70 -4.59 -12.85
C ASP A 149 -10.20 -4.69 -12.55
N SER A 150 -10.82 -5.79 -12.98
CA SER A 150 -12.25 -6.05 -12.73
C SER A 150 -12.60 -6.35 -11.28
N ALA A 151 -11.63 -6.72 -10.46
CA ALA A 151 -11.77 -6.96 -9.02
C ALA A 151 -11.47 -5.69 -8.18
N ALA A 152 -11.24 -4.55 -8.85
CA ALA A 152 -10.85 -3.26 -8.27
C ALA A 152 -9.44 -3.24 -7.63
N ASN A 153 -8.57 -4.19 -7.95
CA ASN A 153 -7.17 -4.14 -7.56
C ASN A 153 -6.43 -3.10 -8.40
N LEU A 154 -5.59 -2.27 -7.78
CA LEU A 154 -4.69 -1.34 -8.48
C LEU A 154 -3.59 -2.14 -9.20
N THR A 155 -3.61 -2.19 -10.53
CA THR A 155 -2.61 -2.97 -11.30
C THR A 155 -1.46 -2.13 -11.81
N GLN A 156 -1.68 -0.82 -11.97
CA GLN A 156 -0.64 0.11 -12.42
C GLN A 156 -0.93 1.52 -11.90
N TYR A 157 0.13 2.25 -11.56
CA TYR A 157 0.11 3.69 -11.32
C TYR A 157 1.18 4.38 -12.18
N ILE A 158 0.86 5.59 -12.69
CA ILE A 158 1.80 6.42 -13.44
C ILE A 158 1.75 7.82 -12.85
N ARG A 159 2.89 8.31 -12.40
CA ARG A 159 3.07 9.70 -11.95
C ARG A 159 3.70 10.54 -13.06
N TYR A 160 3.19 11.75 -13.23
CA TYR A 160 3.68 12.71 -14.21
C TYR A 160 4.27 13.94 -13.53
N THR A 161 5.21 14.60 -14.22
CA THR A 161 5.66 15.96 -13.88
C THR A 161 4.62 16.99 -14.32
N ALA A 162 4.70 18.21 -13.84
CA ALA A 162 3.87 19.32 -14.31
C ALA A 162 4.02 19.62 -15.82
N ALA A 163 5.12 19.22 -16.43
CA ALA A 163 5.36 19.34 -17.89
C ALA A 163 4.69 18.19 -18.69
N GLY A 164 4.09 17.20 -18.01
CA GLY A 164 3.44 16.05 -18.64
C GLY A 164 4.37 14.88 -18.93
N ASP A 165 5.64 14.95 -18.56
CA ASP A 165 6.58 13.84 -18.69
C ASP A 165 6.32 12.80 -17.59
N VAL A 166 6.54 11.52 -17.89
CA VAL A 166 6.47 10.47 -16.88
C VAL A 166 7.60 10.66 -15.87
N LEU A 167 7.26 10.74 -14.58
CA LEU A 167 8.21 10.78 -13.47
C LEU A 167 8.64 9.37 -13.05
N TYR A 168 7.66 8.51 -12.82
CA TYR A 168 7.82 7.07 -12.54
C TYR A 168 6.51 6.35 -12.81
N TRP A 169 6.56 5.02 -12.77
CA TRP A 169 5.38 4.19 -12.79
C TRP A 169 5.59 2.92 -11.97
N GLU A 170 4.49 2.34 -11.54
CA GLU A 170 4.43 1.23 -10.61
C GLU A 170 3.54 0.14 -11.18
N LEU A 171 3.88 -1.10 -10.94
CA LEU A 171 3.06 -2.28 -11.25
C LEU A 171 2.81 -3.06 -9.97
N TYR A 172 1.62 -3.61 -9.88
CA TYR A 172 1.14 -4.41 -8.77
C TYR A 172 0.63 -5.75 -9.29
N GLU A 173 1.01 -6.84 -8.64
CA GLU A 173 0.55 -8.19 -8.94
C GLU A 173 -0.12 -8.77 -7.71
N TYR A 174 -1.19 -9.55 -7.93
CA TYR A 174 -2.04 -10.09 -6.87
C TYR A 174 -2.22 -11.59 -7.04
N ASN A 175 -2.40 -12.30 -5.93
CA ASN A 175 -2.83 -13.68 -5.95
C ASN A 175 -4.35 -13.78 -6.20
N ALA A 176 -4.88 -15.01 -6.25
CA ALA A 176 -6.30 -15.25 -6.50
C ALA A 176 -7.23 -14.75 -5.36
N ALA A 177 -6.67 -14.51 -4.16
CA ALA A 177 -7.39 -13.95 -3.02
C ALA A 177 -7.40 -12.40 -3.02
N GLY A 178 -6.75 -11.75 -4.00
CA GLY A 178 -6.66 -10.31 -4.10
C GLY A 178 -5.57 -9.67 -3.22
N GLN A 179 -4.64 -10.47 -2.70
CA GLN A 179 -3.52 -9.97 -1.91
C GLN A 179 -2.35 -9.65 -2.84
N GLU A 180 -1.68 -8.51 -2.59
CA GLU A 180 -0.51 -8.08 -3.36
C GLU A 180 0.65 -9.06 -3.15
N THR A 181 1.13 -9.66 -4.24
CA THR A 181 2.29 -10.56 -4.22
C THR A 181 3.56 -9.91 -4.71
N ARG A 182 3.41 -8.82 -5.47
CA ARG A 182 4.55 -8.08 -6.00
C ARG A 182 4.22 -6.63 -6.29
N TYR A 183 5.10 -5.74 -5.89
CA TYR A 183 5.15 -4.34 -6.24
C TYR A 183 6.44 -4.04 -7.00
N ILE A 184 6.38 -3.33 -8.13
CA ILE A 184 7.57 -2.97 -8.92
C ILE A 184 7.50 -1.50 -9.27
N ARG A 185 8.53 -0.76 -8.90
CA ARG A 185 8.71 0.62 -9.33
C ARG A 185 9.69 0.73 -10.49
N TYR A 186 9.34 1.57 -11.42
CA TYR A 186 10.15 1.87 -12.60
C TYR A 186 10.47 3.36 -12.68
N THR A 187 11.64 3.68 -13.15
CA THR A 187 12.02 5.05 -13.50
C THR A 187 11.26 5.55 -14.73
N ALA A 188 11.35 6.86 -15.02
CA ALA A 188 10.82 7.47 -16.25
C ALA A 188 11.32 6.75 -17.54
N LYS A 189 12.51 6.19 -17.51
CA LYS A 189 13.12 5.46 -18.63
C LYS A 189 12.70 3.99 -18.74
N ARG A 190 11.70 3.57 -17.95
CA ARG A 190 11.20 2.19 -17.88
C ARG A 190 12.24 1.16 -17.42
N GLN A 191 13.23 1.59 -16.66
CA GLN A 191 14.17 0.72 -15.99
C GLN A 191 13.62 0.44 -14.58
N VAL A 192 13.73 -0.79 -14.11
CA VAL A 192 13.38 -1.12 -12.73
C VAL A 192 14.20 -0.24 -11.79
N ASP A 193 13.55 0.37 -10.82
CA ASP A 193 14.16 1.14 -9.75
C ASP A 193 14.37 0.23 -8.53
N TYR A 194 13.28 -0.40 -8.08
CA TYR A 194 13.28 -1.43 -7.04
C TYR A 194 11.97 -2.22 -7.11
N TRP A 195 11.90 -3.34 -6.37
CA TRP A 195 10.64 -4.07 -6.20
C TRP A 195 10.54 -4.73 -4.84
N HIS A 196 9.33 -5.13 -4.48
CA HIS A 196 8.99 -5.90 -3.30
C HIS A 196 8.30 -7.19 -3.70
N GLU A 197 8.46 -8.24 -2.91
CA GLU A 197 7.74 -9.51 -3.02
C GLU A 197 7.15 -9.88 -1.67
N TYR A 198 5.92 -10.41 -1.69
CA TYR A 198 5.17 -10.78 -0.51
C TYR A 198 4.71 -12.23 -0.63
N GLU A 199 4.81 -12.98 0.46
CA GLU A 199 4.29 -14.33 0.56
C GLU A 199 3.27 -14.42 1.67
N TYR A 200 2.27 -15.29 1.47
CA TYR A 200 1.16 -15.45 2.39
C TYR A 200 0.92 -16.94 2.67
N ASP A 201 0.47 -17.24 3.88
CA ASP A 201 0.02 -18.58 4.23
C ASP A 201 -1.41 -18.87 3.71
N GLN A 202 -1.91 -20.08 4.02
CA GLN A 202 -3.24 -20.52 3.58
C GLN A 202 -4.40 -19.72 4.23
N LEU A 203 -4.15 -19.01 5.33
CA LEU A 203 -5.12 -18.15 6.00
C LEU A 203 -5.04 -16.71 5.49
N GLY A 204 -4.11 -16.41 4.59
CA GLY A 204 -3.92 -15.10 4.01
C GLY A 204 -3.06 -14.15 4.85
N ARG A 205 -2.31 -14.66 5.82
CA ARG A 205 -1.39 -13.86 6.63
C ARG A 205 -0.05 -13.76 5.91
N GLU A 206 0.55 -12.57 5.92
CA GLU A 206 1.87 -12.35 5.34
C GLU A 206 2.93 -13.14 6.11
N THR A 207 3.68 -14.01 5.40
CA THR A 207 4.75 -14.82 5.97
C THR A 207 6.13 -14.33 5.59
N SER A 208 6.23 -13.55 4.51
CA SER A 208 7.49 -12.98 4.05
C SER A 208 7.26 -11.68 3.27
N HIS A 209 8.17 -10.72 3.45
CA HIS A 209 8.26 -9.50 2.67
C HIS A 209 9.72 -9.26 2.31
N ALA A 210 10.05 -9.27 1.04
CA ALA A 210 11.41 -9.06 0.54
C ALA A 210 11.50 -7.81 -0.34
N ARG A 211 12.59 -7.03 -0.18
CA ARG A 211 12.88 -5.84 -0.98
C ARG A 211 14.14 -6.07 -1.83
N TYR A 212 14.10 -5.59 -3.06
CA TYR A 212 15.14 -5.81 -4.04
C TYR A 212 15.58 -4.50 -4.70
N ASN A 213 16.85 -4.40 -5.03
CA ASN A 213 17.44 -3.32 -5.80
C ASN A 213 17.22 -3.53 -7.31
N ALA A 214 17.43 -2.48 -8.11
CA ALA A 214 17.28 -2.50 -9.57
C ALA A 214 18.07 -3.62 -10.27
N ASP A 215 19.21 -4.04 -9.72
CA ASP A 215 20.09 -5.07 -10.27
C ASP A 215 19.67 -6.51 -9.93
N GLY A 216 18.60 -6.68 -9.15
CA GLY A 216 18.12 -7.98 -8.72
C GLY A 216 18.71 -8.48 -7.41
N SER A 217 19.64 -7.74 -6.81
CA SER A 217 20.14 -8.07 -5.49
C SER A 217 19.06 -7.83 -4.43
N ARG A 218 18.90 -8.77 -3.50
CA ARG A 218 18.03 -8.58 -2.35
C ARG A 218 18.65 -7.52 -1.44
N ARG A 219 17.85 -6.53 -1.05
CA ARG A 219 18.27 -5.47 -0.15
C ARG A 219 18.10 -5.86 1.31
N ASP A 220 16.95 -6.42 1.63
CA ASP A 220 16.57 -6.93 2.95
C ASP A 220 15.28 -7.75 2.83
N TRP A 221 14.92 -8.50 3.89
CA TRP A 221 13.61 -9.13 3.98
C TRP A 221 13.21 -9.37 5.42
N SER A 222 11.91 -9.62 5.62
CA SER A 222 11.30 -10.01 6.89
C SER A 222 10.58 -11.34 6.75
N GLU A 223 10.53 -12.10 7.84
CA GLU A 223 9.77 -13.34 7.97
C GLU A 223 8.85 -13.23 9.19
N TYR A 224 7.65 -13.80 9.11
CA TYR A 224 6.63 -13.71 10.14
C TYR A 224 6.06 -15.09 10.45
N GLU A 225 5.89 -15.40 11.74
CA GLU A 225 5.29 -16.62 12.23
C GLU A 225 4.09 -16.28 13.13
N TYR A 226 2.97 -17.03 12.99
CA TYR A 226 1.73 -16.75 13.70
C TYR A 226 1.23 -17.98 14.46
N ASP A 227 0.45 -17.75 15.51
CA ASP A 227 -0.26 -18.81 16.20
C ASP A 227 -1.61 -19.17 15.53
N ALA A 228 -2.32 -20.13 16.12
CA ALA A 228 -3.63 -20.58 15.64
C ALA A 228 -4.75 -19.55 15.86
N GLN A 229 -4.51 -18.50 16.64
CA GLN A 229 -5.42 -17.38 16.93
C GLN A 229 -5.10 -16.14 16.11
N ASP A 230 -4.29 -16.24 15.03
CA ASP A 230 -3.85 -15.17 14.13
C ASP A 230 -2.98 -14.10 14.81
N ARG A 231 -2.33 -14.43 15.94
CA ARG A 231 -1.44 -13.51 16.63
C ARG A 231 0.00 -13.76 16.18
N LEU A 232 0.78 -12.70 15.98
CA LEU A 232 2.19 -12.78 15.58
C LEU A 232 3.03 -13.41 16.71
N LEU A 233 3.74 -14.52 16.42
CA LEU A 233 4.64 -15.18 17.36
C LEU A 233 6.09 -14.73 17.22
N CYS A 234 6.52 -14.49 15.97
CA CYS A 234 7.90 -14.12 15.70
C CYS A 234 7.97 -13.27 14.43
N GLN A 235 8.81 -12.24 14.47
CA GLN A 235 9.24 -11.46 13.32
C GLN A 235 10.75 -11.48 13.25
N LYS A 236 11.30 -11.78 12.07
CA LYS A 236 12.74 -11.75 11.79
C LYS A 236 13.03 -10.77 10.67
N GLN A 237 14.10 -10.01 10.78
CA GLN A 237 14.56 -9.07 9.75
C GLN A 237 16.02 -9.39 9.39
N PHE A 238 16.27 -9.49 8.11
CA PHE A 238 17.56 -9.87 7.55
C PHE A 238 18.12 -8.77 6.65
N ASP A 239 19.45 -8.67 6.61
CA ASP A 239 20.14 -7.79 5.67
C ASP A 239 20.38 -8.46 4.29
N ALA A 240 20.97 -7.71 3.37
CA ALA A 240 21.28 -8.17 2.02
C ALA A 240 22.18 -9.43 1.98
N ALA A 241 23.01 -9.65 3.00
CA ALA A 241 23.93 -10.80 3.10
C ALA A 241 23.25 -12.06 3.68
N GLY A 242 22.01 -11.93 4.17
CA GLY A 242 21.31 -12.99 4.85
C GLY A 242 21.59 -13.06 6.35
N SER A 243 22.25 -12.03 6.89
CA SER A 243 22.48 -11.94 8.33
C SER A 243 21.20 -11.48 9.02
N LEU A 244 20.84 -12.16 10.09
CA LEU A 244 19.73 -11.75 10.97
C LEU A 244 20.12 -10.45 11.70
N ASN A 245 19.35 -9.39 11.49
CA ASN A 245 19.57 -8.10 12.14
C ASN A 245 18.71 -7.93 13.39
N VAL A 246 17.43 -8.30 13.28
CA VAL A 246 16.47 -8.18 14.37
C VAL A 246 15.61 -9.43 14.41
N GLN A 247 15.34 -9.94 15.61
CA GLN A 247 14.28 -10.89 15.88
C GLN A 247 13.42 -10.37 17.02
N THR A 248 12.10 -10.42 16.86
CA THR A 248 11.15 -10.10 17.93
C THR A 248 10.24 -11.28 18.16
N ASP A 249 10.25 -11.81 19.36
CA ASP A 249 9.40 -12.91 19.82
C ASP A 249 8.25 -12.36 20.65
N TYR A 250 7.04 -12.87 20.48
CA TYR A 250 5.82 -12.47 21.14
C TYR A 250 5.31 -13.61 22.03
N THR A 251 4.90 -13.31 23.24
CA THR A 251 4.27 -14.25 24.17
C THR A 251 2.99 -13.64 24.70
N TYR A 252 1.88 -14.35 24.54
CA TYR A 252 0.53 -13.90 24.90
C TYR A 252 0.00 -14.66 26.11
N ASN A 253 -0.64 -13.96 27.02
CA ASN A 253 -1.32 -14.51 28.18
C ASN A 253 -2.84 -14.66 27.92
N GLU A 254 -3.51 -15.47 28.76
CA GLU A 254 -4.95 -15.71 28.64
C GLU A 254 -5.81 -14.47 28.94
N ASP A 255 -5.30 -13.54 29.74
CA ASP A 255 -5.96 -12.27 30.07
C ASP A 255 -5.85 -11.20 28.98
N GLY A 256 -5.19 -11.53 27.85
CA GLY A 256 -4.94 -10.61 26.72
C GLY A 256 -3.69 -9.73 26.88
N SER A 257 -2.98 -9.81 28.00
CA SER A 257 -1.67 -9.17 28.12
C SER A 257 -0.62 -9.93 27.30
N PHE A 258 0.48 -9.26 26.95
CA PHE A 258 1.55 -9.91 26.19
C PHE A 258 2.91 -9.30 26.47
N SER A 259 3.96 -10.01 26.06
CA SER A 259 5.33 -9.51 26.12
C SER A 259 6.04 -9.72 24.79
N THR A 260 7.04 -8.87 24.55
CA THR A 260 7.95 -9.00 23.41
C THR A 260 9.38 -9.05 23.86
N TRP A 261 10.17 -9.94 23.29
CA TRP A 261 11.62 -9.91 23.33
C TRP A 261 12.16 -9.54 21.97
N SER A 262 12.84 -8.40 21.84
CA SER A 262 13.54 -7.99 20.63
C SER A 262 15.04 -8.20 20.79
N PHE A 263 15.65 -8.88 19.83
CA PHE A 263 17.08 -9.18 19.77
C PHE A 263 17.68 -8.44 18.58
N PHE A 264 18.71 -7.63 18.83
CA PHE A 264 19.41 -6.83 17.82
C PHE A 264 20.81 -7.39 17.63
N TYR A 265 21.09 -7.95 16.46
CA TYR A 265 22.35 -8.56 16.13
C TYR A 265 23.24 -7.58 15.37
N ARG A 266 24.53 -7.49 15.74
CA ARG A 266 25.49 -6.58 15.14
C ARG A 266 26.56 -7.33 14.36
N TYR A 267 27.17 -6.68 13.39
CA TYR A 267 28.21 -7.26 12.52
C TYR A 267 29.46 -7.77 13.29
N ASP A 268 29.73 -7.23 14.49
CA ASP A 268 30.82 -7.66 15.35
C ASP A 268 30.51 -8.90 16.20
N GLY A 269 29.33 -9.50 15.99
CA GLY A 269 28.84 -10.65 16.74
C GLY A 269 28.27 -10.31 18.11
N THR A 270 28.20 -9.04 18.47
CA THR A 270 27.54 -8.60 19.72
C THR A 270 26.01 -8.54 19.51
N MET A 271 25.28 -8.72 20.61
CA MET A 271 23.82 -8.70 20.62
C MET A 271 23.34 -7.78 21.75
N SER A 272 22.36 -6.93 21.46
CA SER A 272 21.53 -6.30 22.48
C SER A 272 20.12 -6.89 22.45
N LYS A 273 19.40 -6.79 23.55
CA LYS A 273 18.02 -7.25 23.64
C LYS A 273 17.16 -6.33 24.46
N GLU A 274 15.87 -6.32 24.19
CA GLU A 274 14.87 -5.53 24.89
C GLU A 274 13.67 -6.38 25.23
N LEU A 275 13.15 -6.20 26.44
CA LEU A 275 11.88 -6.76 26.88
C LEU A 275 10.86 -5.63 26.99
N SER A 276 9.70 -5.82 26.40
CA SER A 276 8.52 -5.00 26.67
C SER A 276 7.36 -5.88 27.12
N ILE A 277 6.63 -5.43 28.15
CA ILE A 277 5.42 -6.10 28.65
C ILE A 277 4.26 -5.13 28.51
N TYR A 278 3.15 -5.64 28.03
CA TYR A 278 1.92 -4.89 27.73
C TYR A 278 0.75 -5.47 28.51
N ASP A 279 -0.12 -4.61 29.00
CA ASP A 279 -1.41 -5.04 29.57
C ASP A 279 -2.39 -5.47 28.45
N ALA A 280 -3.57 -5.96 28.82
CA ALA A 280 -4.60 -6.38 27.88
C ALA A 280 -5.18 -5.25 27.02
N LYS A 281 -4.92 -3.99 27.35
CA LYS A 281 -5.32 -2.81 26.56
C LYS A 281 -4.21 -2.35 25.60
N GLY A 282 -3.04 -2.99 25.60
CA GLY A 282 -1.89 -2.65 24.79
C GLY A 282 -1.01 -1.53 25.39
N ASN A 283 -1.20 -1.13 26.64
CA ASN A 283 -0.33 -0.18 27.30
C ASN A 283 0.95 -0.87 27.76
N ARG A 284 2.13 -0.29 27.49
CA ARG A 284 3.40 -0.86 27.91
C ARG A 284 3.62 -0.61 29.40
N THR A 285 3.55 -1.68 30.19
CA THR A 285 3.71 -1.64 31.66
C THR A 285 5.15 -1.82 32.12
N HIS A 286 5.98 -2.49 31.30
CA HIS A 286 7.41 -2.69 31.58
C HIS A 286 8.24 -2.57 30.30
N TYR A 287 9.46 -2.01 30.46
CA TYR A 287 10.50 -2.00 29.44
C TYR A 287 11.87 -2.23 30.10
N SER A 288 12.69 -3.07 29.49
CA SER A 288 14.07 -3.32 29.91
C SER A 288 14.99 -3.48 28.73
N ALA A 289 16.08 -2.74 28.68
CA ALA A 289 17.11 -2.81 27.66
C ALA A 289 18.40 -3.40 28.20
N TYR A 290 18.99 -4.32 27.43
CA TYR A 290 20.22 -5.06 27.75
C TYR A 290 21.24 -4.84 26.63
N PRO A 291 22.03 -3.75 26.68
CA PRO A 291 22.89 -3.32 25.56
C PRO A 291 23.91 -4.34 25.08
N ASN A 292 24.37 -5.23 25.97
CA ASN A 292 25.37 -6.26 25.69
C ASN A 292 24.83 -7.68 25.98
N GLY A 293 23.49 -7.84 25.91
CA GLY A 293 22.83 -9.14 26.08
C GLY A 293 22.78 -9.71 27.50
N GLY A 294 23.57 -9.21 28.44
CA GLY A 294 23.72 -9.80 29.78
C GLY A 294 23.18 -8.96 30.92
N TYR A 295 23.58 -7.71 31.01
CA TYR A 295 23.24 -6.82 32.14
C TYR A 295 22.18 -5.81 31.71
N LEU A 296 21.24 -5.54 32.67
CA LEU A 296 20.25 -4.48 32.51
C LEU A 296 20.97 -3.12 32.42
N GLY A 297 20.77 -2.44 31.28
CA GLY A 297 21.30 -1.10 31.04
C GLY A 297 20.38 -0.02 31.58
N HIS A 298 19.13 -0.05 31.19
CA HIS A 298 18.07 0.87 31.62
C HIS A 298 16.70 0.26 31.34
N GLY A 299 15.67 0.86 31.92
CA GLY A 299 14.30 0.45 31.68
C GLY A 299 13.30 1.37 32.36
N SER A 300 12.04 0.99 32.31
CA SER A 300 10.96 1.71 32.99
C SER A 300 9.80 0.78 33.33
N ASP A 301 9.10 1.14 34.43
CA ASP A 301 7.80 0.57 34.78
C ASP A 301 6.73 1.66 34.71
N SER A 302 5.55 1.29 34.21
CA SER A 302 4.43 2.20 34.06
C SER A 302 3.14 1.55 34.57
N LYS A 303 2.29 2.36 35.21
CA LYS A 303 0.94 1.98 35.60
C LYS A 303 -0.08 2.90 34.94
N TYR A 304 -1.22 2.33 34.63
CA TYR A 304 -2.31 3.04 33.94
C TYR A 304 -3.61 2.88 34.74
N ASP A 305 -4.46 3.89 34.66
CA ASP A 305 -5.80 3.83 35.23
C ASP A 305 -6.77 3.05 34.33
N GLU A 306 -8.03 2.95 34.76
CA GLU A 306 -9.08 2.27 33.99
C GLU A 306 -9.36 2.92 32.62
N ASN A 307 -9.06 4.21 32.47
CA ASN A 307 -9.24 4.97 31.23
C ASN A 307 -8.01 4.89 30.31
N GLY A 308 -6.91 4.25 30.73
CA GLY A 308 -5.64 4.16 30.02
C GLY A 308 -4.74 5.38 30.17
N ASN A 309 -4.98 6.24 31.16
CA ASN A 309 -4.06 7.33 31.49
C ASN A 309 -2.89 6.81 32.32
N LEU A 310 -1.69 7.28 32.02
CA LEU A 310 -0.46 6.93 32.76
C LEU A 310 -0.49 7.57 34.15
N VAL A 311 -0.60 6.78 35.22
CA VAL A 311 -0.67 7.30 36.60
C VAL A 311 0.64 7.23 37.36
N GLU A 312 1.51 6.27 37.01
CA GLU A 312 2.87 6.17 37.56
C GLU A 312 3.84 5.78 36.44
N HIS A 313 5.06 6.33 36.47
CA HIS A 313 6.16 5.95 35.61
C HIS A 313 7.47 6.01 36.39
N ALA A 314 8.21 4.92 36.41
CA ALA A 314 9.52 4.84 37.07
C ALA A 314 10.60 4.49 36.04
N GLU A 315 11.68 5.23 36.03
CA GLU A 315 12.88 4.98 35.23
C GLU A 315 13.96 4.36 36.07
N PHE A 316 14.64 3.34 35.57
CA PHE A 316 15.76 2.73 36.26
C PHE A 316 16.97 2.56 35.34
N SER A 317 18.16 2.62 35.95
CA SER A 317 19.44 2.41 35.31
C SER A 317 20.08 1.11 35.74
N TYR A 318 21.35 0.92 35.42
CA TYR A 318 22.15 -0.27 35.70
C TYR A 318 21.76 -0.98 37.01
N GLY A 319 21.47 -2.28 36.90
CA GLY A 319 21.15 -3.12 38.05
C GLY A 319 19.76 -2.89 38.67
N GLY A 320 18.88 -2.14 38.00
CA GLY A 320 17.50 -1.89 38.46
C GLY A 320 17.40 -0.76 39.50
N LEU A 321 18.39 0.10 39.58
CA LEU A 321 18.33 1.28 40.48
C LEU A 321 17.34 2.29 39.88
N VAL A 322 16.25 2.56 40.59
CA VAL A 322 15.29 3.60 40.21
C VAL A 322 15.99 4.96 40.28
N THR A 323 16.07 5.65 39.18
CA THR A 323 16.74 6.96 39.04
C THR A 323 15.77 8.11 39.07
N LYS A 324 14.55 7.87 38.56
CA LYS A 324 13.50 8.87 38.46
C LYS A 324 12.14 8.21 38.49
N TRP A 325 11.14 8.84 39.09
CA TRP A 325 9.76 8.40 38.95
C TRP A 325 8.80 9.57 38.97
N TYR A 326 7.62 9.33 38.40
CA TYR A 326 6.58 10.31 38.14
C TYR A 326 5.25 9.77 38.62
N GLU A 327 4.43 10.64 39.21
CA GLU A 327 3.03 10.37 39.56
C GLU A 327 2.16 11.42 38.87
N TYR A 328 1.05 10.98 38.27
CA TYR A 328 0.17 11.83 37.48
C TYR A 328 -1.25 11.78 38.03
N GLU A 329 -1.92 12.92 38.02
CA GLU A 329 -3.34 13.05 38.32
C GLU A 329 -4.08 13.61 37.12
N TYR A 330 -5.28 13.11 36.89
CA TYR A 330 -6.12 13.51 35.74
C TYR A 330 -7.50 13.95 36.20
N ASP A 331 -8.14 14.82 35.39
CA ASP A 331 -9.55 15.12 35.59
C ASP A 331 -10.46 14.07 34.90
N ALA A 332 -11.78 14.25 35.05
CA ALA A 332 -12.76 13.32 34.49
C ALA A 332 -12.78 13.30 32.95
N GLN A 333 -12.14 14.25 32.28
CA GLN A 333 -11.97 14.33 30.84
C GLN A 333 -10.63 13.71 30.37
N GLY A 334 -9.80 13.18 31.30
CA GLY A 334 -8.50 12.60 31.00
C GLY A 334 -7.41 13.64 30.73
N ARG A 335 -7.60 14.91 31.17
CA ARG A 335 -6.56 15.95 31.08
C ARG A 335 -5.66 15.90 32.31
N GLU A 336 -4.35 15.99 32.12
CA GLU A 336 -3.36 15.96 33.20
C GLU A 336 -3.50 17.19 34.10
N LEU A 337 -3.96 16.98 35.34
CA LEU A 337 -4.07 18.04 36.36
C LEU A 337 -2.76 18.30 37.03
N ARG A 338 -2.01 17.26 37.43
CA ARG A 338 -0.78 17.36 38.21
C ARG A 338 0.21 16.29 37.81
N ARG A 339 1.50 16.65 37.89
CA ARG A 339 2.60 15.69 37.83
C ARG A 339 3.55 15.95 39.01
N HIS A 340 3.87 14.89 39.73
CA HIS A 340 4.97 14.87 40.72
C HIS A 340 6.17 14.17 40.09
N THR A 341 7.35 14.77 40.22
CA THR A 341 8.62 14.23 39.74
C THR A 341 9.53 14.00 40.93
N HIS A 342 10.07 12.78 41.02
CA HIS A 342 11.02 12.38 42.03
C HIS A 342 12.28 11.86 41.35
N GLY A 343 13.44 12.26 41.82
CA GLY A 343 14.72 11.82 41.25
C GLY A 343 15.71 11.44 42.33
N LEU A 344 16.52 10.41 42.06
CA LEU A 344 17.58 10.00 42.99
C LEU A 344 18.64 11.10 43.16
N TYR A 345 18.89 11.86 42.10
CA TYR A 345 19.93 12.91 42.02
C TYR A 345 19.35 14.32 41.79
N GLU A 346 18.06 14.44 41.63
CA GLU A 346 17.35 15.69 41.38
C GLU A 346 16.42 16.01 42.54
N ARG A 347 16.21 17.30 42.80
CA ARG A 347 15.20 17.69 43.80
C ARG A 347 13.82 17.30 43.27
N ALA A 348 12.98 16.78 44.15
CA ALA A 348 11.57 16.57 43.84
C ALA A 348 10.93 17.88 43.42
N SER A 349 10.07 17.81 42.41
CA SER A 349 9.33 18.95 41.91
C SER A 349 7.95 18.50 41.41
N SER A 350 7.01 19.42 41.43
CA SER A 350 5.69 19.13 40.87
C SER A 350 5.17 20.30 40.04
N TYR A 351 4.20 20.04 39.23
CA TYR A 351 3.41 21.10 38.61
C TYR A 351 1.92 20.78 38.61
N GLU A 352 1.10 21.82 38.48
CA GLU A 352 -0.33 21.77 38.35
C GLU A 352 -0.74 22.53 37.09
N ASN A 353 -1.59 21.93 36.23
CA ASN A 353 -2.16 22.54 35.07
C ASN A 353 -3.55 23.09 35.38
N ARG A 354 -3.88 24.24 34.80
CA ARG A 354 -5.22 24.83 34.81
C ARG A 354 -5.76 24.94 33.39
N TYR A 355 -7.01 24.62 33.23
CA TYR A 355 -7.68 24.58 31.92
C TYR A 355 -8.84 25.56 31.89
N ASP A 356 -9.12 26.11 30.69
CA ASP A 356 -10.36 26.84 30.41
C ASP A 356 -11.53 25.88 30.13
N GLU A 357 -12.72 26.43 29.87
CA GLU A 357 -13.93 25.66 29.57
C GLU A 357 -13.80 24.91 28.23
N GLU A 358 -13.00 25.40 27.29
CA GLU A 358 -12.69 24.80 25.99
C GLU A 358 -11.65 23.67 26.09
N GLY A 359 -10.99 23.51 27.26
CA GLY A 359 -10.00 22.46 27.51
C GLY A 359 -8.55 22.84 27.15
N ASN A 360 -8.26 24.12 26.90
CA ASN A 360 -6.91 24.60 26.68
C ASN A 360 -6.19 24.79 28.03
N CYS A 361 -4.93 24.37 28.15
CA CYS A 361 -4.13 24.65 29.33
C CYS A 361 -3.75 26.14 29.34
N ILE A 362 -4.33 26.90 30.27
CA ILE A 362 -4.12 28.37 30.39
C ILE A 362 -3.01 28.73 31.32
N GLU A 363 -2.66 27.88 32.28
CA GLU A 363 -1.60 28.13 33.24
C GLU A 363 -0.99 26.81 33.71
N ARG A 364 0.34 26.77 33.91
CA ARG A 364 1.07 25.75 34.60
C ARG A 364 1.83 26.37 35.75
N ILE A 365 1.64 25.83 36.99
CA ILE A 365 2.23 26.31 38.21
C ILE A 365 3.23 25.27 38.71
N TYR A 366 4.48 25.64 38.86
CA TYR A 366 5.56 24.78 39.34
C TYR A 366 5.79 24.96 40.85
N TYR A 367 6.11 23.86 41.52
CA TYR A 367 6.34 23.80 42.96
C TYR A 367 7.67 23.11 43.24
N ASP A 368 8.34 23.52 44.32
CA ASP A 368 9.47 22.80 44.90
C ASP A 368 9.00 21.61 45.79
N ASN A 369 9.96 20.90 46.41
CA ASN A 369 9.68 19.77 47.27
C ASN A 369 9.03 20.16 48.61
N GLU A 370 9.01 21.43 48.96
CA GLU A 370 8.35 21.99 50.18
C GLU A 370 6.93 22.49 49.86
N GLY A 371 6.52 22.43 48.56
CA GLY A 371 5.21 22.90 48.10
C GLY A 371 5.14 24.41 47.82
N ASN A 372 6.29 25.12 47.82
CA ASN A 372 6.30 26.52 47.45
C ASN A 372 6.27 26.70 45.93
N VAL A 373 5.54 27.69 45.45
CA VAL A 373 5.50 28.05 44.03
C VAL A 373 6.84 28.60 43.61
N THR A 374 7.43 27.97 42.58
CA THR A 374 8.74 28.37 42.04
C THR A 374 8.59 29.12 40.71
N ASP A 375 7.54 28.82 39.93
CA ASP A 375 7.29 29.46 38.64
C ASP A 375 5.81 29.36 38.24
N ARG A 376 5.39 30.22 37.29
CA ARG A 376 4.07 30.20 36.64
C ARG A 376 4.22 30.51 35.16
N VAL A 377 3.80 29.59 34.30
CA VAL A 377 3.83 29.75 32.85
C VAL A 377 2.39 29.86 32.37
N LYS A 378 2.05 30.98 31.68
CA LYS A 378 0.76 31.17 31.05
C LYS A 378 0.80 30.57 29.61
N ASN A 379 -0.30 29.94 29.21
CA ASN A 379 -0.47 29.26 27.92
C ASN A 379 0.75 28.37 27.58
N PRO A 380 1.13 27.41 28.43
CA PRO A 380 2.27 26.56 28.19
C PRO A 380 2.02 25.74 26.90
N SER A 381 3.06 25.55 26.11
CA SER A 381 2.99 24.60 24.98
C SER A 381 2.62 23.22 25.52
N PRO A 382 1.78 22.43 24.81
CA PRO A 382 1.52 21.06 25.18
C PRO A 382 2.84 20.30 25.27
N GLU A 383 3.17 19.77 26.43
CA GLU A 383 4.23 18.77 26.51
C GLU A 383 3.70 17.53 25.78
N LEU A 384 4.50 16.98 24.87
CA LEU A 384 4.20 15.70 24.24
C LEU A 384 4.12 14.64 25.34
N SER A 385 2.91 14.28 25.75
CA SER A 385 2.72 13.10 26.59
C SER A 385 3.13 11.89 25.73
N PHE A 386 4.22 11.24 26.12
CA PHE A 386 4.66 10.01 25.47
C PHE A 386 3.68 8.89 25.78
N ARG A 387 2.63 8.75 24.97
CA ARG A 387 1.84 7.54 24.93
C ARG A 387 2.57 6.55 24.00
N TYR A 388 3.30 5.61 24.56
CA TYR A 388 3.75 4.43 23.85
C TYR A 388 2.55 3.47 23.67
N ILE A 389 1.69 3.77 22.72
CA ILE A 389 0.69 2.81 22.26
C ILE A 389 1.40 1.95 21.23
N TYR A 390 1.54 0.66 21.50
CA TYR A 390 1.93 -0.30 20.46
C TYR A 390 0.84 -0.25 19.38
N ARG A 391 1.21 0.26 18.21
CA ARG A 391 0.48 0.01 16.98
C ARG A 391 1.31 -1.01 16.23
N PRO A 392 0.82 -2.23 16.00
CA PRO A 392 1.40 -3.08 14.98
C PRO A 392 1.19 -2.33 13.66
N ASP A 393 2.23 -1.66 13.17
CA ASP A 393 2.22 -1.10 11.84
C ASP A 393 2.24 -2.29 10.88
N TYR A 394 1.16 -2.38 10.09
CA TYR A 394 0.96 -3.34 9.02
C TYR A 394 2.01 -3.19 7.92
#